data_7fd3432d5e94403f73099cd896d0d419
#
_entry.id   7fd3432d5e94403f73099cd896d0d419
#
_cell.length_a   1.000
_cell.length_b   1.000
_cell.length_c   1.000
_cell.angle_alpha   90.00
_cell.angle_beta   90.00
_cell.angle_gamma   90.00
#
_symmetry.space_group_name_H-M   'P 1'
#
loop_
_entity.id
_entity.type
_entity.pdbx_description
1 polymer ?
#
loop_
_entity_poly.entity_id
_entity_poly.type
_entity_poly.pdbx_seq_one_letter_code
_entity_poly.pdbx_strand_id
1 'polypeptide(L)'
;GYNVVKHGNYGATSVSGASNVMEQHGVKFTADIDRLRRSMESCHIAYLHAPLFNPALKAVAPIRKSLGVRSFFNMLGPLVNPVMPTYQLLGVYNLPLLRLYSYTYQESGTRFAVVHSLDGYDEISLTAEFKVAMPEKEKLYTPEMLGFSRTTEAELDGGETVAEAARIFDDV
;
A
#
# COMPACT_ATOMS: atom_id res chain seq x y z
N GLY A 1 5.27 15.51 -13.77
CA GLY A 1 4.81 14.60 -12.71
C GLY A 1 5.98 14.01 -11.94
N TYR A 2 5.68 13.29 -10.88
CA TYR A 2 6.70 12.55 -10.14
C TYR A 2 6.71 11.09 -10.62
N ASN A 3 7.88 10.47 -10.59
CA ASN A 3 8.01 9.03 -10.82
C ASN A 3 7.59 8.27 -9.56
N VAL A 4 6.74 7.27 -9.71
CA VAL A 4 6.19 6.46 -8.61
C VAL A 4 6.57 4.99 -8.79
N VAL A 5 7.06 4.37 -7.75
CA VAL A 5 7.26 2.92 -7.69
C VAL A 5 6.26 2.32 -6.70
N LYS A 6 5.31 1.57 -7.20
CA LYS A 6 4.38 0.79 -6.37
C LYS A 6 5.00 -0.56 -6.07
N HIS A 7 5.34 -0.81 -4.80
CA HIS A 7 5.74 -2.13 -4.31
C HIS A 7 4.52 -2.80 -3.67
N GLY A 8 4.05 -3.90 -4.23
CA GLY A 8 2.79 -4.51 -3.82
C GLY A 8 2.76 -6.03 -3.95
N ASN A 9 1.72 -6.63 -3.38
CA ASN A 9 1.48 -8.07 -3.42
C ASN A 9 -0.02 -8.35 -3.58
N TYR A 10 -0.38 -9.62 -3.75
CA TYR A 10 -1.75 -10.09 -3.62
C TYR A 10 -2.27 -9.87 -2.20
N GLY A 11 -3.58 -9.76 -2.06
CA GLY A 11 -4.25 -9.70 -0.76
C GLY A 11 -3.88 -10.91 0.09
N ALA A 12 -3.44 -10.68 1.32
CA ALA A 12 -3.10 -11.76 2.25
C ALA A 12 -4.28 -12.15 3.16
N THR A 13 -5.11 -11.18 3.50
CA THR A 13 -6.25 -11.32 4.42
C THR A 13 -7.53 -10.68 3.88
N SER A 14 -7.44 -9.90 2.80
CA SER A 14 -8.58 -9.30 2.09
C SER A 14 -8.96 -10.12 0.86
N VAL A 15 -10.18 -9.96 0.40
CA VAL A 15 -10.71 -10.57 -0.84
C VAL A 15 -9.85 -10.17 -2.04
N SER A 16 -9.45 -8.92 -2.10
CA SER A 16 -8.63 -8.35 -3.18
C SER A 16 -7.53 -7.47 -2.61
N GLY A 17 -6.33 -7.59 -3.16
CA GLY A 17 -5.23 -6.66 -2.95
C GLY A 17 -4.87 -5.96 -4.26
N ALA A 18 -4.00 -4.95 -4.20
CA ALA A 18 -3.64 -4.16 -5.37
C ALA A 18 -3.14 -5.01 -6.55
N SER A 19 -2.34 -6.06 -6.30
CA SER A 19 -1.89 -6.96 -7.38
C SER A 19 -3.03 -7.73 -8.02
N ASN A 20 -4.06 -8.12 -7.25
CA ASN A 20 -5.21 -8.83 -7.80
C ASN A 20 -5.96 -7.95 -8.82
N VAL A 21 -6.23 -6.70 -8.47
CA VAL A 21 -6.92 -5.73 -9.35
C VAL A 21 -6.09 -5.45 -10.59
N MET A 22 -4.79 -5.16 -10.44
CA MET A 22 -3.92 -4.90 -11.58
C MET A 22 -3.82 -6.09 -12.55
N GLU A 23 -3.74 -7.31 -12.04
CA GLU A 23 -3.69 -8.53 -12.85
C GLU A 23 -5.01 -8.75 -13.62
N GLN A 24 -6.15 -8.45 -12.99
CA GLN A 24 -7.45 -8.49 -13.64
C GLN A 24 -7.55 -7.51 -14.82
N HIS A 25 -6.87 -6.36 -14.75
CA HIS A 25 -6.74 -5.40 -15.84
C HIS A 25 -5.64 -5.78 -16.87
N GLY A 26 -5.11 -6.99 -16.79
CA GLY A 26 -4.12 -7.50 -17.75
C GLY A 26 -2.68 -7.04 -17.50
N VAL A 27 -2.39 -6.41 -16.36
CA VAL A 27 -1.02 -6.08 -15.99
C VAL A 27 -0.24 -7.36 -15.72
N LYS A 28 0.82 -7.57 -16.49
CA LYS A 28 1.73 -8.71 -16.34
C LYS A 28 2.93 -8.28 -15.51
N PHE A 29 3.01 -8.78 -14.28
CA PHE A 29 4.16 -8.51 -13.41
C PHE A 29 5.44 -9.11 -13.97
N THR A 30 6.52 -8.36 -13.88
CA THR A 30 7.81 -8.75 -14.43
C THR A 30 8.96 -8.30 -13.52
N ALA A 31 10.06 -9.04 -13.56
CA ALA A 31 11.35 -8.63 -13.01
C ALA A 31 12.32 -8.10 -14.09
N ASP A 32 11.86 -7.98 -15.32
CA ASP A 32 12.62 -7.40 -16.44
C ASP A 32 12.79 -5.89 -16.21
N ILE A 33 14.00 -5.49 -15.91
CA ILE A 33 14.34 -4.11 -15.57
C ILE A 33 14.10 -3.15 -16.74
N ASP A 34 14.31 -3.59 -17.96
CA ASP A 34 14.12 -2.73 -19.13
C ASP A 34 12.63 -2.47 -19.39
N ARG A 35 11.77 -3.46 -19.12
CA ARG A 35 10.33 -3.24 -19.14
C ARG A 35 9.88 -2.25 -18.06
N LEU A 36 10.39 -2.39 -16.85
CA LEU A 36 10.07 -1.49 -15.75
C LEU A 36 10.56 -0.05 -16.02
N ARG A 37 11.74 0.11 -16.62
CA ARG A 37 12.24 1.42 -17.07
C ARG A 37 11.34 2.04 -18.12
N ARG A 38 10.96 1.29 -19.16
CA ARG A 38 10.02 1.76 -20.18
C ARG A 38 8.67 2.19 -19.59
N SER A 39 8.15 1.45 -18.62
CA SER A 39 6.92 1.84 -17.91
C SER A 39 7.11 3.18 -17.19
N MET A 40 8.23 3.34 -16.49
CA MET A 40 8.56 4.59 -15.81
C MET A 40 8.70 5.77 -16.79
N GLU A 41 9.32 5.57 -17.94
CA GLU A 41 9.50 6.58 -18.97
C GLU A 41 8.18 6.96 -19.65
N SER A 42 7.27 6.01 -19.85
CA SER A 42 6.03 6.22 -20.60
C SER A 42 4.88 6.74 -19.75
N CYS A 43 4.72 6.26 -18.52
CA CYS A 43 3.59 6.60 -17.64
C CYS A 43 3.98 7.03 -16.23
N HIS A 44 5.27 7.21 -15.94
CA HIS A 44 5.80 7.63 -14.64
C HIS A 44 5.47 6.69 -13.47
N ILE A 45 5.09 5.43 -13.76
CA ILE A 45 4.82 4.43 -12.74
C ILE A 45 5.48 3.09 -13.09
N ALA A 46 6.07 2.43 -12.11
CA ALA A 46 6.50 1.04 -12.20
C ALA A 46 5.91 0.22 -11.05
N TYR A 47 5.39 -0.96 -11.37
CA TYR A 47 4.82 -1.87 -10.40
C TYR A 47 5.80 -3.01 -10.09
N LEU A 48 6.31 -3.02 -8.86
CA LEU A 48 7.19 -4.08 -8.36
C LEU A 48 6.35 -5.09 -7.57
N HIS A 49 6.07 -6.23 -8.20
CA HIS A 49 5.37 -7.32 -7.52
C HIS A 49 6.33 -8.02 -6.54
N ALA A 50 6.07 -7.90 -5.26
CA ALA A 50 6.98 -8.28 -4.18
C ALA A 50 7.56 -9.72 -4.30
N PRO A 51 6.81 -10.76 -4.69
CA PRO A 51 7.36 -12.11 -4.84
C PRO A 51 8.46 -12.24 -5.90
N LEU A 52 8.55 -11.32 -6.87
CA LEU A 52 9.59 -11.33 -7.89
C LEU A 52 10.89 -10.70 -7.41
N PHE A 53 10.83 -9.81 -6.41
CA PHE A 53 11.97 -9.04 -5.93
C PHE A 53 12.46 -9.44 -4.55
N ASN A 54 11.64 -10.18 -3.78
CA ASN A 54 11.95 -10.60 -2.41
C ASN A 54 11.87 -12.12 -2.25
N PRO A 55 12.92 -12.88 -2.66
CA PRO A 55 12.92 -14.34 -2.60
C PRO A 55 12.70 -14.88 -1.18
N ALA A 56 13.22 -14.21 -0.15
CA ALA A 56 13.03 -14.61 1.24
C ALA A 56 11.54 -14.54 1.66
N LEU A 57 10.83 -13.48 1.27
CA LEU A 57 9.38 -13.38 1.52
C LEU A 57 8.59 -14.41 0.74
N LYS A 58 9.01 -14.75 -0.47
CA LYS A 58 8.41 -15.82 -1.28
C LYS A 58 8.56 -17.18 -0.60
N ALA A 59 9.73 -17.48 -0.05
CA ALA A 59 10.00 -18.75 0.62
C ALA A 59 9.11 -18.98 1.86
N VAL A 60 8.79 -17.93 2.61
CA VAL A 60 7.93 -18.03 3.81
C VAL A 60 6.43 -17.89 3.51
N ALA A 61 6.04 -17.56 2.29
CA ALA A 61 4.64 -17.32 1.92
C ALA A 61 3.71 -18.52 2.18
N PRO A 62 4.07 -19.79 1.87
CA PRO A 62 3.25 -20.95 2.18
C PRO A 62 3.01 -21.13 3.68
N ILE A 63 4.05 -20.92 4.49
CA ILE A 63 3.98 -21.04 5.96
C ILE A 63 3.04 -19.96 6.50
N ARG A 64 3.17 -18.73 6.04
CA ARG A 64 2.28 -17.62 6.44
C ARG A 64 0.82 -17.92 6.11
N LYS A 65 0.56 -18.47 4.93
CA LYS A 65 -0.79 -18.85 4.51
C LYS A 65 -1.38 -19.95 5.37
N SER A 66 -0.57 -20.96 5.76
CA SER A 66 -1.03 -22.06 6.61
C SER A 66 -1.29 -21.63 8.06
N LEU A 67 -0.56 -20.64 8.56
CA LEU A 67 -0.76 -20.12 9.92
C LEU A 67 -2.05 -19.30 10.05
N GLY A 68 -2.51 -18.65 8.98
CA GLY A 68 -3.74 -17.85 8.96
C GLY A 68 -3.76 -16.63 9.90
N VAL A 69 -2.61 -16.29 10.51
CA VAL A 69 -2.49 -15.19 11.46
C VAL A 69 -1.58 -14.09 10.95
N ARG A 70 -1.83 -12.86 11.38
CA ARG A 70 -0.91 -11.75 11.13
C ARG A 70 0.38 -11.97 11.91
N SER A 71 1.50 -11.91 11.22
CA SER A 71 2.82 -12.11 11.77
C SER A 71 3.73 -10.93 11.44
N PHE A 72 4.93 -10.91 12.01
CA PHE A 72 5.97 -9.93 11.70
C PHE A 72 6.19 -9.76 10.18
N PHE A 73 6.12 -10.84 9.41
CA PHE A 73 6.26 -10.78 7.95
C PHE A 73 5.20 -9.91 7.24
N ASN A 74 4.05 -9.68 7.86
CA ASN A 74 3.04 -8.78 7.30
C ASN A 74 3.47 -7.30 7.39
N MET A 75 4.37 -6.99 8.31
CA MET A 75 4.90 -5.65 8.52
C MET A 75 6.13 -5.34 7.65
N LEU A 76 6.78 -6.35 7.08
CA LEU A 76 8.01 -6.15 6.31
C LEU A 76 7.77 -5.58 4.90
N GLY A 77 6.60 -5.83 4.31
CA GLY A 77 6.32 -5.47 2.92
C GLY A 77 6.72 -4.03 2.55
N PRO A 78 6.25 -3.02 3.29
CA PRO A 78 6.61 -1.63 3.02
C PRO A 78 8.10 -1.31 3.22
N LEU A 79 8.77 -2.02 4.11
CA LEU A 79 10.16 -1.76 4.50
C LEU A 79 11.20 -2.36 3.53
N VAL A 80 10.78 -3.29 2.66
CA VAL A 80 11.69 -4.04 1.77
C VAL A 80 11.50 -3.68 0.30
N ASN A 81 11.08 -2.45 0.00
CA ASN A 81 11.03 -1.96 -1.37
C ASN A 81 12.47 -1.91 -1.95
N PRO A 82 12.76 -2.69 -3.01
CA PRO A 82 14.13 -2.83 -3.50
C PRO A 82 14.70 -1.56 -4.14
N VAL A 83 13.85 -0.60 -4.47
CA VAL A 83 14.29 0.70 -5.01
C VAL A 83 14.82 1.62 -3.92
N MET A 84 14.46 1.38 -2.66
CA MET A 84 14.81 2.24 -1.52
C MET A 84 14.58 3.73 -1.85
N PRO A 85 13.34 4.13 -2.15
CA PRO A 85 13.06 5.48 -2.66
C PRO A 85 13.34 6.55 -1.61
N THR A 86 13.71 7.74 -2.06
CA THR A 86 13.94 8.91 -1.17
C THR A 86 12.69 9.34 -0.43
N TYR A 87 11.53 9.15 -1.04
CA TYR A 87 10.22 9.49 -0.47
C TYR A 87 9.35 8.24 -0.41
N GLN A 88 8.72 8.00 0.74
CA GLN A 88 7.80 6.89 0.92
C GLN A 88 6.45 7.35 1.45
N LEU A 89 5.37 6.84 0.85
CA LEU A 89 4.01 6.94 1.37
C LEU A 89 3.54 5.55 1.76
N LEU A 90 3.07 5.40 2.97
CA LEU A 90 2.73 4.11 3.58
C LEU A 90 1.39 4.22 4.29
N GLY A 91 0.54 3.22 4.10
CA GLY A 91 -0.66 3.04 4.89
C GLY A 91 -0.48 1.97 5.96
N VAL A 92 -1.10 2.17 7.11
CA VAL A 92 -1.09 1.23 8.23
C VAL A 92 -2.46 1.14 8.88
N TYR A 93 -2.84 -0.06 9.31
CA TYR A 93 -4.16 -0.35 9.86
C TYR A 93 -4.31 -0.07 11.37
N ASN A 94 -3.26 0.38 12.06
CA ASN A 94 -3.33 0.78 13.46
C ASN A 94 -2.22 1.75 13.88
N LEU A 95 -2.44 2.44 14.99
CA LEU A 95 -1.50 3.40 15.56
C LEU A 95 -0.16 2.80 16.04
N PRO A 96 -0.08 1.60 16.61
CA PRO A 96 1.20 0.97 16.94
C PRO A 96 2.12 0.81 15.72
N LEU A 97 1.57 0.40 14.56
CA LEU A 97 2.34 0.30 13.32
C LEU A 97 2.74 1.67 12.77
N LEU A 98 1.87 2.68 12.88
CA LEU A 98 2.21 4.05 12.51
C LEU A 98 3.44 4.51 13.26
N ARG A 99 3.50 4.29 14.58
CA ARG A 99 4.67 4.65 15.41
C ARG A 99 5.91 3.84 15.03
N LEU A 100 5.76 2.52 14.87
CA LEU A 100 6.87 1.64 14.52
C LEU A 100 7.52 2.07 13.20
N TYR A 101 6.73 2.30 12.15
CA TYR A 101 7.26 2.73 10.87
C TYR A 101 7.85 4.14 10.91
N SER A 102 7.21 5.06 11.65
CA SER A 102 7.73 6.41 11.81
C SER A 102 9.13 6.40 12.43
N TYR A 103 9.35 5.65 13.49
CA TYR A 103 10.67 5.51 14.10
C TYR A 103 11.68 4.82 13.18
N THR A 104 11.28 3.74 12.52
CA THR A 104 12.16 3.02 11.57
C THR A 104 12.65 3.92 10.45
N TYR A 105 11.75 4.74 9.88
CA TYR A 105 12.11 5.65 8.79
C TYR A 105 12.88 6.89 9.26
N GLN A 106 12.65 7.37 10.48
CA GLN A 106 13.45 8.42 11.10
C GLN A 106 14.93 7.97 11.23
N GLU A 107 15.16 6.74 11.70
CA GLU A 107 16.50 6.17 11.80
C GLU A 107 17.19 5.99 10.43
N SER A 108 16.43 5.68 9.39
CA SER A 108 16.97 5.48 8.04
C SER A 108 17.25 6.79 7.28
N GLY A 109 16.80 7.93 7.78
CA GLY A 109 16.89 9.22 7.09
C GLY A 109 15.99 9.34 5.84
N THR A 110 15.08 8.40 5.63
CA THR A 110 14.13 8.42 4.51
C THR A 110 13.04 9.45 4.77
N ARG A 111 12.65 10.23 3.78
CA ARG A 111 11.48 11.10 3.86
C ARG A 111 10.22 10.25 3.69
N PHE A 112 9.30 10.35 4.64
CA PHE A 112 8.12 9.49 4.67
C PHE A 112 6.85 10.25 5.07
N ALA A 113 5.72 9.68 4.69
CA ALA A 113 4.42 9.92 5.29
C ALA A 113 3.77 8.57 5.60
N VAL A 114 3.44 8.32 6.86
CA VAL A 114 2.68 7.15 7.29
C VAL A 114 1.26 7.59 7.61
N VAL A 115 0.29 6.95 7.01
CA VAL A 115 -1.13 7.29 7.11
C VAL A 115 -1.90 6.19 7.81
N HIS A 116 -2.85 6.58 8.66
CA HIS A 116 -3.79 5.68 9.32
C HIS A 116 -5.11 6.41 9.57
N SER A 117 -6.20 5.89 9.04
CA SER A 117 -7.55 6.33 9.41
C SER A 117 -7.99 5.70 10.73
N LEU A 118 -8.59 6.49 11.62
CA LEU A 118 -8.90 6.06 12.99
C LEU A 118 -9.97 4.97 13.07
N ASP A 119 -10.72 4.78 12.01
CA ASP A 119 -11.69 3.68 11.82
C ASP A 119 -11.07 2.39 11.28
N GLY A 120 -9.74 2.35 11.07
CA GLY A 120 -8.99 1.12 10.78
C GLY A 120 -8.46 0.98 9.37
N TYR A 121 -8.73 1.92 8.46
CA TYR A 121 -8.19 1.89 7.10
C TYR A 121 -6.71 2.31 7.07
N ASP A 122 -5.96 1.68 6.18
CA ASP A 122 -4.54 1.95 5.94
C ASP A 122 -4.31 2.98 4.81
N GLU A 123 -5.25 3.92 4.69
CA GLU A 123 -5.22 5.00 3.70
C GLU A 123 -6.00 6.22 4.23
N ILE A 124 -6.06 7.29 3.45
CA ILE A 124 -6.92 8.45 3.75
C ILE A 124 -8.34 8.05 3.35
N SER A 125 -9.08 7.47 4.30
CA SER A 125 -10.51 7.26 4.11
C SER A 125 -11.26 8.56 4.36
N LEU A 126 -12.33 8.79 3.67
CA LEU A 126 -13.21 9.93 3.93
C LEU A 126 -14.29 9.60 4.96
N THR A 127 -14.22 8.44 5.59
CA THR A 127 -15.19 7.97 6.58
C THR A 127 -14.96 8.52 7.98
N ALA A 128 -13.71 8.76 8.33
CA ALA A 128 -13.29 9.21 9.66
C ALA A 128 -12.12 10.19 9.61
N GLU A 129 -11.68 10.59 10.79
CA GLU A 129 -10.41 11.29 10.97
C GLU A 129 -9.24 10.35 10.65
N PHE A 130 -8.18 10.90 10.13
CA PHE A 130 -6.96 10.16 9.83
C PHE A 130 -5.72 10.87 10.34
N LYS A 131 -4.74 10.07 10.72
CA LYS A 131 -3.45 10.55 11.21
C LYS A 131 -2.38 10.40 10.13
N VAL A 132 -1.58 11.45 9.98
CA VAL A 132 -0.39 11.44 9.12
C VAL A 132 0.83 11.72 9.97
N ALA A 133 1.78 10.78 9.98
CA ALA A 133 3.08 10.94 10.60
C ALA A 133 4.15 11.21 9.53
N MET A 134 4.94 12.23 9.74
CA MET A 134 6.05 12.66 8.90
C MET A 134 7.30 12.84 9.78
N PRO A 135 8.52 12.97 9.22
CA PRO A 135 9.76 13.04 10.01
C PRO A 135 9.72 14.04 11.17
N GLU A 136 9.09 15.20 10.97
CA GLU A 136 9.14 16.32 11.93
C GLU A 136 7.83 16.53 12.68
N LYS A 137 6.75 15.87 12.26
CA LYS A 137 5.41 16.11 12.84
C LYS A 137 4.45 14.96 12.64
N GLU A 138 3.56 14.80 13.60
CA GLU A 138 2.31 14.06 13.43
C GLU A 138 1.14 15.06 13.40
N LYS A 139 0.17 14.81 12.54
CA LYS A 139 -1.03 15.64 12.48
C LYS A 139 -2.26 14.76 12.28
N LEU A 140 -3.32 15.13 12.97
CA LEU A 140 -4.67 14.61 12.76
C LEU A 140 -5.38 15.51 11.76
N TYR A 141 -6.03 14.89 10.79
CA TYR A 141 -6.82 15.56 9.76
C TYR A 141 -8.24 15.03 9.79
N THR A 142 -9.16 15.86 9.33
CA THR A 142 -10.51 15.43 8.98
C THR A 142 -10.71 15.55 7.47
N PRO A 143 -11.67 14.84 6.87
CA PRO A 143 -12.00 15.00 5.45
C PRO A 143 -12.29 16.46 5.07
N GLU A 144 -12.99 17.17 5.92
CA GLU A 144 -13.38 18.57 5.71
C GLU A 144 -12.16 19.51 5.66
N MET A 145 -11.09 19.22 6.38
CA MET A 145 -9.83 19.97 6.30
C MET A 145 -9.16 19.84 4.92
N LEU A 146 -9.50 18.82 4.14
CA LEU A 146 -9.04 18.62 2.77
C LEU A 146 -10.05 19.12 1.73
N GLY A 147 -11.18 19.66 2.17
CA GLY A 147 -12.27 20.15 1.30
C GLY A 147 -13.23 19.06 0.82
N PHE A 148 -13.24 17.89 1.46
CA PHE A 148 -14.13 16.78 1.15
C PHE A 148 -15.21 16.63 2.23
N SER A 149 -16.39 16.17 1.83
CA SER A 149 -17.41 15.71 2.77
C SER A 149 -17.08 14.30 3.27
N ARG A 150 -17.56 13.96 4.45
CA ARG A 150 -17.50 12.58 4.92
C ARG A 150 -18.36 11.68 4.05
N THR A 151 -17.85 10.50 3.79
CA THR A 151 -18.58 9.40 3.14
C THR A 151 -18.90 8.29 4.14
N THR A 152 -19.67 7.30 3.74
CA THR A 152 -19.99 6.14 4.55
C THR A 152 -19.15 4.94 4.14
N GLU A 153 -18.97 3.97 5.03
CA GLU A 153 -18.24 2.74 4.75
C GLU A 153 -18.88 1.96 3.59
N ALA A 154 -20.22 2.00 3.46
CA ALA A 154 -20.93 1.35 2.38
C ALA A 154 -20.63 1.95 0.98
N GLU A 155 -20.24 3.22 0.91
CA GLU A 155 -19.82 3.88 -0.34
C GLU A 155 -18.38 3.52 -0.75
N LEU A 156 -17.60 2.94 0.17
CA LEU A 156 -16.23 2.49 -0.08
C LEU A 156 -16.12 0.98 -0.28
N ASP A 157 -17.26 0.26 -0.31
CA ASP A 157 -17.25 -1.20 -0.47
C ASP A 157 -16.65 -1.60 -1.82
N GLY A 158 -15.59 -2.38 -1.75
CA GLY A 158 -14.84 -2.88 -2.90
C GLY A 158 -15.41 -4.15 -3.53
N GLY A 159 -16.59 -4.63 -3.07
CA GLY A 159 -17.22 -5.85 -3.53
C GLY A 159 -16.68 -7.13 -2.89
N GLU A 160 -17.34 -8.24 -3.17
CA GLU A 160 -17.05 -9.55 -2.57
C GLU A 160 -16.07 -10.41 -3.40
N THR A 161 -15.75 -9.98 -4.62
CA THR A 161 -14.88 -10.70 -5.54
C THR A 161 -13.82 -9.81 -6.18
N VAL A 162 -12.71 -10.41 -6.65
CA VAL A 162 -11.67 -9.67 -7.38
C VAL A 162 -12.24 -9.01 -8.66
N ALA A 163 -13.17 -9.68 -9.33
CA ALA A 163 -13.79 -9.15 -10.54
C ALA A 163 -14.67 -7.92 -10.25
N GLU A 164 -15.41 -7.93 -9.14
CA GLU A 164 -16.16 -6.75 -8.68
C GLU A 164 -15.24 -5.61 -8.29
N ALA A 165 -14.19 -5.88 -7.53
CA ALA A 165 -13.20 -4.88 -7.16
C ALA A 165 -12.54 -4.24 -8.40
N ALA A 166 -12.25 -5.03 -9.42
CA ALA A 166 -11.68 -4.53 -10.68
C ALA A 166 -12.69 -3.63 -11.44
N ARG A 167 -13.97 -4.02 -11.48
CA ARG A 167 -15.01 -3.20 -12.10
C ARG A 167 -15.21 -1.88 -11.37
N ILE A 168 -15.27 -1.91 -10.04
CA ILE A 168 -15.38 -0.68 -9.23
C ILE A 168 -14.18 0.23 -9.48
N PHE A 169 -12.97 -0.34 -9.60
CA PHE A 169 -11.77 0.43 -9.94
C PHE A 169 -11.86 1.13 -11.31
N ASP A 170 -12.56 0.54 -12.28
CA ASP A 170 -12.78 1.16 -13.60
C ASP A 170 -13.82 2.29 -13.54
N ASP A 171 -14.73 2.26 -12.57
CA ASP A 171 -15.81 3.23 -12.42
C ASP A 171 -15.38 4.50 -11.64
N VAL A 172 -14.18 4.50 -11.02
CA VAL A 172 -13.59 5.61 -10.25
C VAL A 172 -12.60 6.40 -11.08
#